data_bae786cc4ad53a432fbfe671f1c2a279
#
_entry.id   bae786cc4ad53a432fbfe671f1c2a279
#
_cell.length_a   1.000
_cell.length_b   1.000
_cell.length_c   1.000
_cell.angle_alpha   90.00
_cell.angle_beta   90.00
_cell.angle_gamma   90.00
#
_symmetry.space_group_name_H-M   'P 1'
#
loop_
_entity.id
_entity.type
_entity.pdbx_description
1 polymer ?
#
loop_
_entity_poly.entity_id
_entity_poly.type
_entity_poly.pdbx_seq_one_letter_code
_entity_poly.pdbx_strand_id
1 'polypeptide(L)'
;MEEGNNANNTNNANMSSNSTPLNPAEAAAQALTAASDTADGTSAGGSAGAGGGIGGNAAGGSDGGRTGGNGSGRKKWLISAGAAAAVVVVGGGVMLSHQADPKDTVIDAFKSITAEGQLNPSEEIFGTKELEKLLQKGSAQTGMELSMTGISDESLNQMSGAGIGLDVKRDVDSGRQLLNLSLQYGGGELADAQLYMDDTQIMAAIPALSSRMFTLDYVNDLEGQLINSPYAAQKLEEQGIDIEGLANYLGQYKEALSDEEPMMDLKALWNRYKEGSKAIDDLKTAMTVTKNDKKEFTIDGQSENCRGYHVTLPKDALIRFAKTTREFFLNDETLKQDVVRYLELAGDASSIYAADGDGESVDPEEQQKELWAQAEAVLDNLVEEMENTIGDVTMDVYVRKDGKMAGFSYETDATVEEENVRFYGDVSFGGGYNMLSNVNGALNIEDSDGQIITVSLDKTGAYEAGKSWSGQVIATLQGDEEKYQFILDGDYQIADGSYEVKLDLQSNGASQASLTANGAVSELSKGESVHIDMDSLRLETTLLNGSSSYVEFAGSYYVNPLEDEIAQPDGVPFDVLASSEEDYNQVTTEITGNLFAILLKVMS
;
A
#
# COMPACT_ATOMS: atom_id res chain seq x y z
N MET A 1 -60.09 12.70 37.75
CA MET A 1 -60.23 11.53 36.92
C MET A 1 -59.09 11.55 35.94
N GLU A 2 -58.17 10.78 36.27
CA GLU A 2 -57.24 9.80 35.69
C GLU A 2 -56.08 10.48 34.96
N GLU A 3 -54.97 10.51 35.53
CA GLU A 3 -53.87 9.53 35.74
C GLU A 3 -53.31 9.01 34.41
N GLY A 4 -52.02 9.25 34.20
CA GLY A 4 -51.25 8.70 33.08
C GLY A 4 -49.77 9.06 33.15
N ASN A 5 -49.11 8.35 33.91
CA ASN A 5 -47.68 8.11 34.16
C ASN A 5 -46.71 8.53 33.04
N ASN A 6 -45.71 9.29 33.47
CA ASN A 6 -44.51 9.66 32.73
C ASN A 6 -43.34 8.85 33.29
N ALA A 7 -42.75 7.97 32.48
CA ALA A 7 -41.54 7.27 32.83
C ALA A 7 -40.35 7.83 32.02
N ASN A 8 -39.50 8.54 32.72
CA ASN A 8 -38.16 8.92 32.29
C ASN A 8 -37.31 7.67 32.02
N ASN A 9 -36.73 7.58 30.85
CA ASN A 9 -35.64 6.66 30.58
C ASN A 9 -34.44 7.44 30.04
N THR A 10 -33.52 7.73 30.94
CA THR A 10 -32.19 8.27 30.63
C THR A 10 -31.30 7.12 30.18
N ASN A 11 -31.02 7.05 28.89
CA ASN A 11 -29.96 6.19 28.36
C ASN A 11 -28.62 6.95 28.32
N ASN A 12 -27.72 6.55 29.19
CA ASN A 12 -26.30 6.84 29.12
C ASN A 12 -25.72 6.20 27.86
N ALA A 13 -25.24 7.01 26.94
CA ALA A 13 -24.41 6.55 25.83
C ALA A 13 -22.93 6.60 26.25
N ASN A 14 -22.37 5.44 26.53
CA ASN A 14 -20.92 5.25 26.63
C ASN A 14 -20.32 5.30 25.22
N MET A 15 -19.57 6.34 24.91
CA MET A 15 -18.69 6.36 23.75
C MET A 15 -17.35 5.72 24.15
N SER A 16 -17.13 4.49 23.78
CA SER A 16 -15.78 3.92 23.71
C SER A 16 -15.31 3.95 22.24
N SER A 17 -14.39 4.85 21.96
CA SER A 17 -13.67 4.88 20.68
C SER A 17 -12.53 3.86 20.74
N ASN A 18 -12.75 2.65 20.25
CA ASN A 18 -11.68 1.71 19.94
C ASN A 18 -11.28 1.90 18.47
N SER A 19 -10.23 2.66 18.22
CA SER A 19 -9.51 2.64 16.95
C SER A 19 -8.23 1.85 17.13
N THR A 20 -8.30 0.55 16.88
CA THR A 20 -7.12 -0.31 16.71
C THR A 20 -6.41 0.08 15.41
N PRO A 21 -5.08 0.25 15.38
CA PRO A 21 -4.35 0.45 14.13
C PRO A 21 -4.47 -0.81 13.27
N LEU A 22 -4.97 -0.64 12.06
CA LEU A 22 -5.13 -1.72 11.08
C LEU A 22 -3.75 -2.27 10.68
N ASN A 23 -3.62 -3.59 10.77
CA ASN A 23 -2.49 -4.35 10.21
C ASN A 23 -2.36 -4.02 8.70
N PRO A 24 -1.14 -3.74 8.17
CA PRO A 24 -0.94 -3.44 6.75
C PRO A 24 -1.48 -4.51 5.79
N ALA A 25 -1.52 -5.78 6.20
CA ALA A 25 -2.11 -6.86 5.43
C ALA A 25 -3.64 -6.81 5.41
N GLU A 26 -4.28 -6.40 6.51
CA GLU A 26 -5.73 -6.15 6.56
C GLU A 26 -6.11 -4.87 5.81
N ALA A 27 -5.27 -3.84 5.86
CA ALA A 27 -5.47 -2.63 5.06
C ALA A 27 -5.37 -2.93 3.55
N ALA A 28 -4.44 -3.79 3.13
CA ALA A 28 -4.35 -4.26 1.75
C ALA A 28 -5.52 -5.17 1.36
N ALA A 29 -5.96 -6.07 2.24
CA ALA A 29 -7.11 -6.93 2.02
C ALA A 29 -8.42 -6.12 2.01
N GLN A 30 -8.57 -5.13 2.89
CA GLN A 30 -9.72 -4.23 2.91
C GLN A 30 -9.73 -3.27 1.72
N ALA A 31 -8.57 -2.80 1.24
CA ALA A 31 -8.48 -2.02 0.01
C ALA A 31 -8.88 -2.83 -1.22
N LEU A 32 -8.51 -4.11 -1.28
CA LEU A 32 -8.95 -5.05 -2.32
C LEU A 32 -10.45 -5.38 -2.21
N THR A 33 -10.98 -5.51 -0.98
CA THR A 33 -12.40 -5.78 -0.74
C THR A 33 -13.24 -4.51 -0.99
N ALA A 34 -12.77 -3.33 -0.58
CA ALA A 34 -13.44 -2.06 -0.85
C ALA A 34 -13.48 -1.72 -2.35
N ALA A 35 -12.43 -2.08 -3.11
CA ALA A 35 -12.44 -1.97 -4.56
C ALA A 35 -13.46 -2.93 -5.21
N SER A 36 -13.80 -4.05 -4.56
CA SER A 36 -14.83 -4.98 -5.02
C SER A 36 -16.25 -4.59 -4.60
N ASP A 37 -16.41 -3.90 -3.47
CA ASP A 37 -17.74 -3.51 -2.95
C ASP A 37 -18.28 -2.19 -3.54
N THR A 38 -17.41 -1.37 -4.16
CA THR A 38 -17.85 -0.17 -4.91
C THR A 38 -18.52 -0.48 -6.25
N ALA A 39 -18.52 -1.75 -6.68
CA ALA A 39 -19.19 -2.16 -7.91
C ALA A 39 -20.66 -2.60 -7.75
N ASP A 40 -21.22 -2.60 -6.54
CA ASP A 40 -22.57 -3.11 -6.28
C ASP A 40 -23.44 -2.12 -5.46
N GLY A 41 -23.66 -0.92 -5.99
CA GLY A 41 -24.43 0.12 -5.34
C GLY A 41 -25.42 0.86 -6.24
N THR A 42 -26.51 0.24 -6.66
CA THR A 42 -27.72 0.95 -7.07
C THR A 42 -28.93 0.44 -6.29
N SER A 43 -29.39 1.15 -5.30
CA SER A 43 -30.70 1.81 -5.19
C SER A 43 -31.05 2.18 -3.75
N ALA A 44 -31.35 3.45 -3.63
CA ALA A 44 -32.37 4.08 -2.82
C ALA A 44 -32.49 3.82 -1.31
N GLY A 45 -32.25 4.91 -0.59
CA GLY A 45 -33.17 5.26 0.52
C GLY A 45 -32.63 5.10 1.94
N GLY A 46 -32.20 6.21 2.52
CA GLY A 46 -32.63 6.56 3.86
C GLY A 46 -31.77 6.12 5.05
N SER A 47 -31.20 7.16 5.66
CA SER A 47 -30.99 7.32 7.11
C SER A 47 -29.77 6.67 7.78
N ALA A 48 -29.09 7.53 8.44
CA ALA A 48 -27.94 7.39 9.33
C ALA A 48 -28.12 6.30 10.40
N GLY A 49 -27.01 5.62 10.70
CA GLY A 49 -26.88 4.79 11.90
C GLY A 49 -25.54 4.12 11.96
N ALA A 50 -24.63 4.71 12.71
CA ALA A 50 -23.38 4.10 13.11
C ALA A 50 -23.63 2.91 14.06
N GLY A 51 -22.76 1.89 14.03
CA GLY A 51 -22.71 0.91 15.10
C GLY A 51 -22.27 -0.47 14.63
N GLY A 52 -21.09 -0.83 15.05
CA GLY A 52 -20.34 -2.03 14.83
C GLY A 52 -20.94 -3.29 15.42
N GLY A 53 -20.24 -4.38 15.20
CA GLY A 53 -20.44 -5.61 15.90
C GLY A 53 -20.02 -6.81 15.05
N ILE A 54 -18.78 -7.24 15.25
CA ILE A 54 -18.30 -8.57 14.85
C ILE A 54 -18.79 -9.55 15.89
N GLY A 55 -19.31 -10.70 15.49
CA GLY A 55 -19.64 -11.79 16.41
C GLY A 55 -20.40 -12.90 15.75
N GLY A 56 -19.80 -13.93 15.49
CA GLY A 56 -19.83 -15.27 15.16
C GLY A 56 -21.09 -16.10 15.41
N ASN A 57 -21.04 -17.21 14.70
CA ASN A 57 -21.57 -18.55 14.92
C ASN A 57 -22.97 -18.93 14.48
N ALA A 58 -22.89 -19.81 13.49
CA ALA A 58 -23.45 -21.17 13.46
C ALA A 58 -24.94 -21.41 13.30
N ALA A 59 -25.19 -22.11 12.21
CA ALA A 59 -26.11 -23.24 12.03
C ALA A 59 -27.65 -23.00 12.17
N GLY A 60 -28.32 -23.34 11.09
CA GLY A 60 -29.69 -23.80 11.17
C GLY A 60 -30.56 -23.37 10.00
N GLY A 61 -30.86 -24.35 9.18
CA GLY A 61 -31.60 -24.41 7.97
C GLY A 61 -33.00 -23.79 7.91
N SER A 62 -33.39 -23.78 6.72
CA SER A 62 -34.65 -24.05 6.03
C SER A 62 -35.22 -22.90 5.20
N ASP A 63 -35.26 -23.23 3.91
CA ASP A 63 -36.33 -23.01 2.94
C ASP A 63 -36.93 -21.61 2.72
N GLY A 64 -36.90 -21.25 1.46
CA GLY A 64 -37.99 -20.63 0.73
C GLY A 64 -37.79 -19.21 0.23
N GLY A 65 -37.50 -19.07 -1.07
CA GLY A 65 -37.78 -17.79 -1.73
C GLY A 65 -36.78 -17.43 -2.85
N ARG A 66 -36.98 -18.00 -4.03
CA ARG A 66 -36.33 -17.53 -5.27
C ARG A 66 -36.73 -16.08 -5.54
N THR A 67 -35.75 -15.21 -5.62
CA THR A 67 -35.76 -14.07 -6.56
C THR A 67 -34.32 -13.78 -6.96
N GLY A 68 -34.13 -13.58 -8.27
CA GLY A 68 -32.86 -13.57 -8.96
C GLY A 68 -31.84 -12.56 -8.47
N GLY A 69 -30.60 -13.02 -8.46
CA GLY A 69 -29.42 -12.23 -8.21
C GLY A 69 -28.27 -12.77 -9.04
N ASN A 70 -28.14 -12.30 -10.28
CA ASN A 70 -27.06 -12.64 -11.23
C ASN A 70 -25.73 -11.94 -10.88
N GLY A 71 -25.46 -11.66 -9.60
CA GLY A 71 -24.28 -10.89 -9.18
C GLY A 71 -23.03 -11.71 -8.76
N SER A 72 -23.19 -13.00 -8.43
CA SER A 72 -22.07 -13.79 -7.90
C SER A 72 -21.15 -14.41 -8.96
N GLY A 73 -21.66 -14.67 -10.16
CA GLY A 73 -20.88 -15.20 -11.29
C GLY A 73 -19.84 -14.20 -11.83
N ARG A 74 -20.17 -12.91 -11.87
CA ARG A 74 -19.29 -11.85 -12.39
C ARG A 74 -17.99 -11.67 -11.59
N LYS A 75 -17.98 -11.94 -10.27
CA LYS A 75 -16.79 -11.77 -9.41
C LYS A 75 -15.74 -12.87 -9.61
N LYS A 76 -16.14 -14.10 -9.91
CA LYS A 76 -15.22 -15.24 -10.01
C LYS A 76 -14.37 -15.21 -11.27
N TRP A 77 -14.89 -14.79 -12.41
CA TRP A 77 -14.12 -14.77 -13.64
C TRP A 77 -13.13 -13.60 -13.75
N LEU A 78 -13.34 -12.48 -13.00
CA LEU A 78 -12.33 -11.42 -12.85
C LEU A 78 -11.04 -11.93 -12.19
N ILE A 79 -11.16 -12.85 -11.23
CA ILE A 79 -10.02 -13.50 -10.56
C ILE A 79 -9.29 -14.42 -11.53
N SER A 80 -10.04 -15.23 -12.32
CA SER A 80 -9.46 -16.13 -13.33
C SER A 80 -8.78 -15.37 -14.46
N ALA A 81 -9.33 -14.22 -14.87
CA ALA A 81 -8.73 -13.32 -15.85
C ALA A 81 -7.42 -12.70 -15.35
N GLY A 82 -7.40 -12.27 -14.09
CA GLY A 82 -6.19 -11.74 -13.45
C GLY A 82 -5.08 -12.77 -13.40
N ALA A 83 -5.40 -14.02 -13.11
CA ALA A 83 -4.43 -15.12 -13.09
C ALA A 83 -3.85 -15.42 -14.48
N ALA A 84 -4.69 -15.47 -15.52
CA ALA A 84 -4.23 -15.69 -16.90
C ALA A 84 -3.36 -14.54 -17.41
N ALA A 85 -3.74 -13.29 -17.15
CA ALA A 85 -2.94 -12.12 -17.52
C ALA A 85 -1.61 -12.06 -16.74
N ALA A 86 -1.61 -12.40 -15.44
CA ALA A 86 -0.40 -12.43 -14.63
C ALA A 86 0.61 -13.49 -15.12
N VAL A 87 0.15 -14.66 -15.55
CA VAL A 87 1.02 -15.72 -16.13
C VAL A 87 1.70 -15.25 -17.42
N VAL A 88 0.99 -14.51 -18.27
CA VAL A 88 1.56 -13.95 -19.51
C VAL A 88 2.63 -12.89 -19.21
N VAL A 89 2.40 -12.02 -18.22
CA VAL A 89 3.33 -10.94 -17.84
C VAL A 89 4.53 -11.47 -17.05
N VAL A 90 4.31 -12.36 -16.08
CA VAL A 90 5.37 -12.89 -15.21
C VAL A 90 6.22 -13.94 -15.94
N GLY A 91 5.61 -14.81 -16.77
CA GLY A 91 6.33 -15.82 -17.56
C GLY A 91 7.24 -15.23 -18.64
N GLY A 92 6.93 -14.02 -19.14
CA GLY A 92 7.72 -13.35 -20.20
C GLY A 92 9.00 -12.66 -19.71
N GLY A 93 9.09 -12.26 -18.42
CA GLY A 93 10.14 -11.36 -17.93
C GLY A 93 11.47 -11.99 -17.51
N VAL A 94 11.58 -13.32 -17.37
CA VAL A 94 12.74 -13.94 -16.70
C VAL A 94 13.41 -15.00 -17.58
N MET A 95 14.22 -14.59 -18.56
CA MET A 95 14.86 -15.60 -19.41
C MET A 95 16.24 -15.21 -19.96
N LEU A 96 17.27 -16.02 -19.69
CA LEU A 96 18.65 -15.83 -20.15
C LEU A 96 19.01 -16.71 -21.34
N SER A 97 19.71 -16.10 -22.33
CA SER A 97 20.77 -16.56 -23.26
C SER A 97 20.48 -17.05 -24.68
N HIS A 98 21.25 -16.67 -25.52
CA HIS A 98 22.10 -16.75 -26.72
C HIS A 98 21.60 -17.65 -27.87
N GLN A 99 21.49 -16.99 -29.02
CA GLN A 99 21.49 -17.36 -30.44
C GLN A 99 20.13 -17.27 -31.14
N ALA A 100 20.17 -16.84 -32.40
CA ALA A 100 19.12 -16.47 -33.35
C ALA A 100 17.93 -17.45 -33.59
N ASP A 101 17.51 -18.21 -32.60
CA ASP A 101 16.28 -18.97 -32.58
C ASP A 101 15.09 -18.00 -32.45
N PRO A 102 14.00 -18.18 -33.19
CA PRO A 102 12.75 -17.44 -33.01
C PRO A 102 12.31 -17.35 -31.54
N LYS A 103 12.46 -18.42 -30.77
CA LYS A 103 12.13 -18.51 -29.36
C LYS A 103 12.99 -17.55 -28.53
N ASP A 104 14.32 -17.59 -28.69
CA ASP A 104 15.23 -16.68 -27.97
C ASP A 104 14.97 -15.22 -28.35
N THR A 105 14.65 -14.93 -29.61
CA THR A 105 14.29 -13.58 -30.06
C THR A 105 13.07 -13.04 -29.33
N VAL A 106 12.02 -13.84 -29.16
CA VAL A 106 10.80 -13.47 -28.42
C VAL A 106 11.11 -13.25 -26.95
N ILE A 107 11.85 -14.17 -26.35
CA ILE A 107 12.27 -14.10 -24.94
C ILE A 107 13.08 -12.82 -24.66
N ASP A 108 14.06 -12.51 -25.53
CA ASP A 108 14.90 -11.33 -25.37
C ASP A 108 14.09 -10.03 -25.60
N ALA A 109 13.09 -10.06 -26.46
CA ALA A 109 12.18 -8.94 -26.63
C ALA A 109 11.35 -8.65 -25.35
N PHE A 110 10.84 -9.68 -24.66
CA PHE A 110 10.17 -9.50 -23.35
C PHE A 110 11.12 -8.96 -22.29
N LYS A 111 12.36 -9.46 -22.21
CA LYS A 111 13.38 -8.91 -21.30
C LYS A 111 13.68 -7.43 -21.55
N SER A 112 13.59 -7.00 -22.82
CA SER A 112 13.88 -5.60 -23.16
C SER A 112 12.92 -4.62 -22.51
N ILE A 113 11.73 -5.06 -22.07
CA ILE A 113 10.73 -4.21 -21.42
C ILE A 113 11.25 -3.69 -20.06
N THR A 114 11.90 -4.57 -19.30
CA THR A 114 12.40 -4.26 -17.94
C THR A 114 13.93 -4.31 -17.85
N ALA A 115 14.63 -4.21 -18.99
CA ALA A 115 16.09 -4.29 -19.01
C ALA A 115 16.73 -3.22 -18.13
N GLU A 116 17.78 -3.63 -17.40
CA GLU A 116 18.60 -2.71 -16.63
C GLU A 116 19.29 -1.68 -17.54
N GLY A 117 19.57 -0.50 -17.00
CA GLY A 117 20.27 0.57 -17.71
C GLY A 117 19.39 1.41 -18.64
N GLN A 118 18.07 1.22 -18.64
CA GLN A 118 17.17 2.16 -19.29
C GLN A 118 17.17 3.49 -18.56
N LEU A 119 17.01 4.58 -19.31
CA LEU A 119 16.93 5.92 -18.72
C LEU A 119 15.73 6.00 -17.79
N ASN A 120 15.98 6.46 -16.57
CA ASN A 120 14.98 6.73 -15.56
C ASN A 120 15.06 8.21 -15.18
N PRO A 121 14.08 9.05 -15.57
CA PRO A 121 14.10 10.48 -15.27
C PRO A 121 14.19 10.79 -13.78
N SER A 122 13.49 10.05 -12.91
CA SER A 122 13.56 10.29 -11.47
C SER A 122 14.97 10.05 -10.91
N GLU A 123 15.66 9.04 -11.40
CA GLU A 123 17.05 8.77 -11.04
C GLU A 123 17.99 9.83 -11.61
N GLU A 124 17.74 10.26 -12.84
CA GLU A 124 18.56 11.28 -13.49
C GLU A 124 18.44 12.66 -12.81
N ILE A 125 17.24 13.02 -12.41
CA ILE A 125 16.93 14.30 -11.78
C ILE A 125 17.28 14.27 -10.29
N PHE A 126 16.73 13.33 -9.55
CA PHE A 126 16.75 13.32 -8.08
C PHE A 126 17.80 12.41 -7.47
N GLY A 127 18.35 11.41 -8.21
CA GLY A 127 19.22 10.39 -7.63
C GLY A 127 18.48 9.50 -6.64
N THR A 128 17.30 9.02 -7.04
CA THR A 128 16.36 8.31 -6.14
C THR A 128 16.95 7.11 -5.43
N LYS A 129 17.91 6.39 -6.05
CA LYS A 129 18.59 5.25 -5.42
C LYS A 129 19.49 5.65 -4.25
N GLU A 130 20.19 6.76 -4.40
CA GLU A 130 21.05 7.32 -3.35
C GLU A 130 20.21 7.90 -2.22
N LEU A 131 19.11 8.62 -2.55
CA LEU A 131 18.14 9.09 -1.56
C LEU A 131 17.49 7.92 -0.80
N GLU A 132 17.15 6.85 -1.51
CA GLU A 132 16.61 5.63 -0.88
C GLU A 132 17.63 5.01 0.10
N LYS A 133 18.90 4.93 -0.28
CA LYS A 133 19.97 4.46 0.63
C LYS A 133 20.14 5.37 1.83
N LEU A 134 20.09 6.69 1.64
CA LEU A 134 20.12 7.66 2.73
C LEU A 134 18.97 7.42 3.71
N LEU A 135 17.75 7.25 3.20
CA LEU A 135 16.57 6.99 4.01
C LEU A 135 16.58 5.63 4.70
N GLN A 136 17.11 4.58 4.06
CA GLN A 136 17.11 3.23 4.63
C GLN A 136 18.29 2.98 5.56
N LYS A 137 19.49 3.46 5.23
CA LYS A 137 20.76 3.07 5.86
C LYS A 137 21.66 4.24 6.26
N GLY A 138 21.28 5.47 5.95
CA GLY A 138 22.08 6.65 6.25
C GLY A 138 21.60 7.40 7.50
N SER A 139 22.45 8.32 7.99
CA SER A 139 22.05 9.32 8.95
C SER A 139 21.35 10.45 8.21
N ALA A 140 20.05 10.66 8.50
CA ALA A 140 19.17 11.54 7.73
C ALA A 140 18.18 12.29 8.60
N GLN A 141 17.72 13.42 8.08
CA GLN A 141 16.56 14.17 8.58
C GLN A 141 15.52 14.24 7.49
N THR A 142 14.28 13.89 7.81
CA THR A 142 13.13 14.03 6.92
C THR A 142 12.01 14.77 7.62
N GLY A 143 11.29 15.61 6.90
CA GLY A 143 10.16 16.30 7.49
C GLY A 143 9.06 16.58 6.49
N MET A 144 7.87 16.79 7.03
CA MET A 144 6.67 17.19 6.30
C MET A 144 5.87 18.16 7.15
N GLU A 145 5.45 19.25 6.54
CA GLU A 145 4.49 20.18 7.13
C GLU A 145 3.29 20.32 6.21
N LEU A 146 2.09 20.28 6.79
CA LEU A 146 0.84 20.50 6.08
C LEU A 146 -0.05 21.43 6.88
N SER A 147 -0.58 22.46 6.25
CA SER A 147 -1.51 23.41 6.83
C SER A 147 -2.74 23.54 5.95
N MET A 148 -3.91 23.50 6.53
CA MET A 148 -5.18 23.68 5.83
C MET A 148 -5.32 25.14 5.39
N THR A 149 -5.44 25.37 4.08
CA THR A 149 -5.55 26.70 3.47
C THR A 149 -6.98 27.00 2.99
N GLY A 150 -7.78 25.97 2.72
CA GLY A 150 -9.13 26.15 2.24
C GLY A 150 -10.03 24.94 2.46
N ILE A 151 -11.31 25.21 2.64
CA ILE A 151 -12.36 24.18 2.74
C ILE A 151 -13.68 24.74 2.22
N SER A 152 -14.45 23.90 1.52
CA SER A 152 -15.73 24.31 0.93
C SER A 152 -16.85 24.48 1.94
N ASP A 153 -16.77 23.84 3.10
CA ASP A 153 -17.75 23.96 4.17
C ASP A 153 -17.46 25.19 5.03
N GLU A 154 -18.31 26.22 4.90
CA GLU A 154 -18.17 27.47 5.65
C GLU A 154 -18.19 27.27 7.19
N SER A 155 -18.83 26.21 7.68
CA SER A 155 -18.87 25.90 9.12
C SER A 155 -17.50 25.46 9.66
N LEU A 156 -16.64 24.96 8.79
CA LEU A 156 -15.28 24.50 9.10
C LEU A 156 -14.18 25.53 8.76
N ASN A 157 -14.56 26.73 8.29
CA ASN A 157 -13.58 27.78 8.00
C ASN A 157 -12.70 28.17 9.19
N GLN A 158 -13.15 27.91 10.40
CA GLN A 158 -12.34 28.09 11.61
C GLN A 158 -11.12 27.18 11.67
N MET A 159 -11.14 26.05 10.93
CA MET A 159 -10.00 25.14 10.84
C MET A 159 -8.94 25.60 9.84
N SER A 160 -9.21 26.67 9.07
CA SER A 160 -8.18 27.28 8.20
C SER A 160 -6.99 27.72 9.03
N GLY A 161 -5.79 27.32 8.64
CA GLY A 161 -4.57 27.52 9.41
C GLY A 161 -4.28 26.47 10.48
N ALA A 162 -5.13 25.40 10.58
CA ALA A 162 -4.75 24.20 11.32
C ALA A 162 -3.70 23.42 10.51
N GLY A 163 -2.64 22.97 11.19
CA GLY A 163 -1.54 22.28 10.54
C GLY A 163 -0.96 21.19 11.41
N ILE A 164 -0.24 20.30 10.75
CA ILE A 164 0.55 19.23 11.36
C ILE A 164 1.94 19.24 10.73
N GLY A 165 2.97 19.12 11.58
CA GLY A 165 4.34 18.94 11.15
C GLY A 165 4.89 17.63 11.70
N LEU A 166 5.69 16.96 10.90
CA LEU A 166 6.44 15.77 11.27
C LEU A 166 7.90 15.98 10.89
N ASP A 167 8.82 15.81 11.84
CA ASP A 167 10.27 15.83 11.61
C ASP A 167 10.89 14.58 12.23
N VAL A 168 11.62 13.83 11.45
CA VAL A 168 12.29 12.59 11.87
C VAL A 168 13.78 12.75 11.62
N LYS A 169 14.57 12.62 12.68
CA LYS A 169 16.04 12.57 12.63
C LYS A 169 16.50 11.17 13.00
N ARG A 170 17.42 10.63 12.21
CA ARG A 170 18.05 9.36 12.49
C ARG A 170 19.56 9.47 12.31
N ASP A 171 20.29 9.03 13.31
CA ASP A 171 21.74 8.88 13.29
C ASP A 171 22.09 7.39 13.46
N VAL A 172 22.52 6.78 12.38
CA VAL A 172 22.85 5.35 12.36
C VAL A 172 24.13 5.05 13.14
N ASP A 173 25.09 5.98 13.14
CA ASP A 173 26.39 5.79 13.81
C ASP A 173 26.26 5.79 15.34
N SER A 174 25.37 6.62 15.89
CA SER A 174 25.12 6.72 17.33
C SER A 174 23.89 5.94 17.81
N GLY A 175 23.12 5.32 16.91
CA GLY A 175 21.88 4.62 17.23
C GLY A 175 20.74 5.53 17.69
N ARG A 176 20.85 6.86 17.51
CA ARG A 176 19.88 7.84 18.00
C ARG A 176 18.82 8.14 16.96
N GLN A 177 17.60 8.31 17.44
CA GLN A 177 16.45 8.74 16.64
C GLN A 177 15.64 9.77 17.40
N LEU A 178 15.08 10.74 16.68
CA LEU A 178 14.16 11.74 17.21
C LEU A 178 13.01 11.93 16.25
N LEU A 179 11.79 11.76 16.76
CA LEU A 179 10.55 12.08 16.08
C LEU A 179 9.93 13.31 16.73
N ASN A 180 9.70 14.37 15.97
CA ASN A 180 8.95 15.54 16.41
C ASN A 180 7.62 15.60 15.65
N LEU A 181 6.52 15.69 16.38
CA LEU A 181 5.18 15.92 15.87
C LEU A 181 4.70 17.27 16.36
N SER A 182 4.45 18.23 15.46
CA SER A 182 3.92 19.55 15.81
C SER A 182 2.47 19.71 15.38
N LEU A 183 1.69 20.38 16.21
CA LEU A 183 0.32 20.81 15.90
C LEU A 183 0.29 22.32 15.84
N GLN A 184 -0.28 22.86 14.78
CA GLN A 184 -0.37 24.28 14.51
C GLN A 184 -1.82 24.73 14.39
N TYR A 185 -2.12 25.97 14.79
CA TYR A 185 -3.42 26.58 14.61
C TYR A 185 -3.32 28.11 14.55
N GLY A 186 -4.01 28.72 13.58
CA GLY A 186 -4.01 30.17 13.43
C GLY A 186 -2.63 30.76 13.14
N GLY A 187 -1.73 29.98 12.51
CA GLY A 187 -0.35 30.38 12.21
C GLY A 187 0.62 30.35 13.38
N GLY A 188 0.21 29.73 14.51
CA GLY A 188 1.07 29.49 15.67
C GLY A 188 1.10 28.03 16.07
N GLU A 189 2.23 27.60 16.65
CA GLU A 189 2.35 26.27 17.23
C GLU A 189 1.50 26.17 18.50
N LEU A 190 0.68 25.11 18.57
CA LEU A 190 -0.14 24.78 19.73
C LEU A 190 0.59 23.83 20.68
N ALA A 191 1.21 22.81 20.13
CA ALA A 191 1.92 21.78 20.84
C ALA A 191 2.92 21.09 19.93
N ASP A 192 4.02 20.66 20.51
CA ASP A 192 4.98 19.73 19.93
C ASP A 192 5.08 18.48 20.83
N ALA A 193 5.21 17.33 20.22
CA ALA A 193 5.48 16.06 20.89
C ALA A 193 6.79 15.51 20.34
N GLN A 194 7.70 15.17 21.24
CA GLN A 194 9.03 14.68 20.94
C GLN A 194 9.16 13.26 21.44
N LEU A 195 9.61 12.35 20.58
CA LEU A 195 9.95 10.98 20.93
C LEU A 195 11.40 10.72 20.51
N TYR A 196 12.26 10.59 21.51
CA TYR A 196 13.67 10.27 21.33
C TYR A 196 13.93 8.82 21.71
N MET A 197 14.81 8.17 20.98
CA MET A 197 15.28 6.81 21.26
C MET A 197 16.78 6.73 21.02
N ASP A 198 17.48 6.05 21.90
CA ASP A 198 18.87 5.62 21.71
C ASP A 198 19.01 4.14 22.12
N ASP A 199 20.23 3.62 22.13
CA ASP A 199 20.51 2.20 22.45
C ASP A 199 20.10 1.78 23.86
N THR A 200 19.72 2.72 24.73
CA THR A 200 19.47 2.46 26.14
C THR A 200 18.07 2.84 26.62
N GLN A 201 17.46 3.86 26.01
CA GLN A 201 16.23 4.44 26.55
C GLN A 201 15.35 5.09 25.49
N ILE A 202 14.08 5.15 25.81
CA ILE A 202 13.09 5.94 25.09
C ILE A 202 12.73 7.14 25.96
N MET A 203 12.66 8.32 25.36
CA MET A 203 12.22 9.55 26.02
C MET A 203 11.09 10.19 25.24
N ALA A 204 10.05 10.62 25.94
CA ALA A 204 8.94 11.36 25.35
C ALA A 204 8.72 12.67 26.10
N ALA A 205 8.50 13.76 25.37
CA ALA A 205 8.17 15.06 25.94
C ALA A 205 7.06 15.73 25.14
N ILE A 206 6.16 16.40 25.82
CA ILE A 206 5.15 17.30 25.24
C ILE A 206 5.19 18.59 26.06
N PRO A 207 6.14 19.51 25.76
CA PRO A 207 6.40 20.70 26.59
C PRO A 207 5.17 21.59 26.80
N ALA A 208 4.26 21.62 25.81
CA ALA A 208 2.99 22.35 25.94
C ALA A 208 2.04 21.74 26.98
N LEU A 209 2.18 20.45 27.33
CA LEU A 209 1.33 19.77 28.30
C LEU A 209 1.99 19.54 29.64
N SER A 210 3.31 19.29 29.70
CA SER A 210 4.05 19.02 30.93
C SER A 210 5.49 19.49 30.83
N SER A 211 6.03 19.95 31.94
CA SER A 211 7.45 20.22 32.12
C SER A 211 8.29 18.94 32.28
N ARG A 212 7.65 17.77 32.28
CA ARG A 212 8.29 16.47 32.46
C ARG A 212 8.71 15.87 31.11
N MET A 213 9.86 15.20 31.12
CA MET A 213 10.34 14.31 30.09
C MET A 213 10.16 12.87 30.59
N PHE A 214 9.27 12.13 29.98
CA PHE A 214 8.98 10.74 30.31
C PHE A 214 10.11 9.85 29.80
N THR A 215 10.69 9.03 30.69
CA THR A 215 11.82 8.16 30.36
C THR A 215 11.49 6.71 30.64
N LEU A 216 11.93 5.83 29.73
CA LEU A 216 11.83 4.38 29.84
C LEU A 216 13.19 3.76 29.48
N ASP A 217 13.86 3.13 30.44
CA ASP A 217 15.02 2.27 30.17
C ASP A 217 14.51 0.91 29.68
N TYR A 218 14.75 0.59 28.40
CA TYR A 218 14.27 -0.66 27.79
C TYR A 218 15.36 -1.72 27.66
N VAL A 219 16.57 -1.44 28.18
CA VAL A 219 17.73 -2.34 28.07
C VAL A 219 18.03 -3.07 29.36
N ASN A 220 17.94 -2.36 30.49
CA ASN A 220 18.35 -2.90 31.77
C ASN A 220 17.17 -3.52 32.51
N ASP A 221 16.99 -4.86 32.39
CA ASP A 221 15.99 -5.63 33.14
C ASP A 221 14.56 -5.03 33.03
N LEU A 222 14.12 -4.76 31.81
CA LEU A 222 12.81 -4.15 31.56
C LEU A 222 11.66 -4.95 32.19
N GLU A 223 11.72 -6.28 32.13
CA GLU A 223 10.76 -7.18 32.79
C GLU A 223 10.72 -6.94 34.30
N GLY A 224 11.88 -6.95 34.95
CA GLY A 224 11.96 -6.68 36.39
C GLY A 224 11.50 -5.28 36.77
N GLN A 225 11.78 -4.28 35.95
CA GLN A 225 11.31 -2.90 36.15
C GLN A 225 9.77 -2.80 36.02
N LEU A 226 9.18 -3.45 34.99
CA LEU A 226 7.74 -3.49 34.79
C LEU A 226 7.04 -4.19 35.97
N ILE A 227 7.46 -5.40 36.33
CA ILE A 227 6.85 -6.20 37.40
C ILE A 227 6.95 -5.49 38.77
N ASN A 228 8.07 -4.80 39.05
CA ASN A 228 8.30 -4.13 40.31
C ASN A 228 7.91 -2.63 40.31
N SER A 229 7.28 -2.17 39.24
CA SER A 229 6.85 -0.76 39.15
C SER A 229 5.86 -0.42 40.28
N PRO A 230 6.09 0.68 41.04
CA PRO A 230 5.23 1.03 42.17
C PRO A 230 3.80 1.39 41.83
N TYR A 231 3.57 1.83 40.59
CA TYR A 231 2.26 2.31 40.13
C TYR A 231 1.91 1.88 38.70
N ALA A 232 2.86 1.95 37.75
CA ALA A 232 2.58 1.66 36.34
C ALA A 232 2.10 0.21 36.15
N ALA A 233 2.72 -0.77 36.81
CA ALA A 233 2.29 -2.17 36.77
C ALA A 233 0.81 -2.31 37.13
N GLN A 234 0.42 -1.78 38.29
CA GLN A 234 -0.98 -1.85 38.74
C GLN A 234 -1.95 -1.20 37.73
N LYS A 235 -1.57 -0.07 37.11
CA LYS A 235 -2.43 0.64 36.15
C LYS A 235 -2.56 -0.08 34.83
N LEU A 236 -1.49 -0.70 34.36
CA LEU A 236 -1.51 -1.54 33.17
C LEU A 236 -2.41 -2.77 33.40
N GLU A 237 -2.27 -3.45 34.55
CA GLU A 237 -3.14 -4.57 34.94
C GLU A 237 -4.61 -4.15 35.07
N GLU A 238 -4.89 -2.98 35.69
CA GLU A 238 -6.25 -2.44 35.81
C GLU A 238 -6.90 -2.15 34.44
N GLN A 239 -6.09 -1.88 33.41
CA GLN A 239 -6.54 -1.69 32.03
C GLN A 239 -6.54 -2.99 31.21
N GLY A 240 -6.18 -4.09 31.88
CA GLY A 240 -6.19 -5.36 31.27
C GLY A 240 -4.96 -5.67 30.41
N ILE A 241 -3.85 -5.01 30.66
CA ILE A 241 -2.59 -5.26 29.96
C ILE A 241 -1.80 -6.33 30.73
N ASP A 242 -1.41 -7.39 30.05
CA ASP A 242 -0.49 -8.39 30.58
C ASP A 242 0.94 -7.84 30.60
N ILE A 243 1.48 -7.62 31.81
CA ILE A 243 2.80 -7.03 32.00
C ILE A 243 3.92 -7.96 31.55
N GLU A 244 3.80 -9.25 31.82
CA GLU A 244 4.79 -10.24 31.42
C GLU A 244 4.80 -10.38 29.87
N GLY A 245 3.63 -10.42 29.26
CA GLY A 245 3.47 -10.39 27.82
C GLY A 245 4.03 -9.11 27.18
N LEU A 246 3.78 -7.94 27.78
CA LEU A 246 4.32 -6.67 27.31
C LEU A 246 5.86 -6.63 27.38
N ALA A 247 6.45 -7.10 28.45
CA ALA A 247 7.90 -7.13 28.62
C ALA A 247 8.57 -8.07 27.61
N ASN A 248 8.00 -9.24 27.37
CA ASN A 248 8.46 -10.20 26.37
C ASN A 248 8.37 -9.60 24.97
N TYR A 249 7.25 -8.99 24.62
CA TYR A 249 7.06 -8.30 23.32
C TYR A 249 8.11 -7.22 23.07
N LEU A 250 8.35 -6.34 24.03
CA LEU A 250 9.34 -5.27 23.90
C LEU A 250 10.77 -5.84 23.74
N GLY A 251 11.07 -6.95 24.42
CA GLY A 251 12.34 -7.68 24.27
C GLY A 251 12.53 -8.21 22.85
N GLN A 252 11.54 -8.88 22.30
CA GLN A 252 11.56 -9.45 20.95
C GLN A 252 11.55 -8.36 19.88
N TYR A 253 10.79 -7.29 20.08
CA TYR A 253 10.76 -6.14 19.17
C TYR A 253 12.14 -5.48 19.06
N LYS A 254 12.85 -5.34 20.18
CA LYS A 254 14.23 -4.85 20.22
C LYS A 254 15.16 -5.77 19.42
N GLU A 255 15.07 -7.08 19.60
CA GLU A 255 15.86 -8.06 18.87
C GLU A 255 15.59 -7.97 17.35
N ALA A 256 14.32 -7.85 16.97
CA ALA A 256 13.92 -7.70 15.56
C ALA A 256 14.39 -6.38 14.93
N LEU A 257 14.44 -5.27 15.70
CA LEU A 257 14.99 -3.99 15.22
C LEU A 257 16.52 -3.99 15.10
N SER A 258 17.21 -4.81 15.90
CA SER A 258 18.68 -4.92 15.88
C SER A 258 19.19 -5.83 14.76
N ASP A 259 18.30 -6.60 14.12
CA ASP A 259 18.65 -7.50 13.04
C ASP A 259 18.86 -6.69 11.74
N GLU A 260 20.03 -6.80 11.11
CA GLU A 260 20.34 -6.10 9.86
C GLU A 260 19.57 -6.67 8.66
N GLU A 261 18.96 -7.85 8.80
CA GLU A 261 18.19 -8.51 7.74
C GLU A 261 16.71 -8.14 7.84
N PRO A 262 16.05 -7.80 6.70
CA PRO A 262 14.63 -7.54 6.71
C PRO A 262 13.86 -8.80 7.13
N MET A 263 12.77 -8.65 7.89
CA MET A 263 11.92 -9.77 8.33
C MET A 263 11.48 -10.69 7.19
N MET A 264 11.33 -10.15 5.99
CA MET A 264 11.05 -10.90 4.77
C MET A 264 11.83 -10.31 3.60
N ASP A 265 12.83 -11.02 3.09
CA ASP A 265 13.58 -10.63 1.90
C ASP A 265 12.93 -11.20 0.63
N LEU A 266 12.00 -10.41 0.06
CA LEU A 266 11.31 -10.78 -1.20
C LEU A 266 12.27 -10.95 -2.38
N LYS A 267 13.41 -10.24 -2.37
CA LYS A 267 14.44 -10.37 -3.42
C LYS A 267 15.18 -11.69 -3.30
N ALA A 268 15.55 -12.09 -2.08
CA ALA A 268 16.16 -13.39 -1.82
C ALA A 268 15.17 -14.52 -2.13
N LEU A 269 13.90 -14.39 -1.74
CA LEU A 269 12.83 -15.35 -2.09
C LEU A 269 12.69 -15.51 -3.60
N TRP A 270 12.66 -14.40 -4.35
CA TRP A 270 12.60 -14.44 -5.81
C TRP A 270 13.83 -15.09 -6.44
N ASN A 271 15.02 -14.86 -5.89
CA ASN A 271 16.24 -15.52 -6.35
C ASN A 271 16.20 -17.02 -6.08
N ARG A 272 15.78 -17.45 -4.87
CA ARG A 272 15.57 -18.87 -4.57
C ARG A 272 14.57 -19.53 -5.51
N TYR A 273 13.46 -18.85 -5.81
CA TYR A 273 12.47 -19.32 -6.79
C TYR A 273 13.08 -19.51 -8.18
N LYS A 274 13.83 -18.54 -8.68
CA LYS A 274 14.48 -18.62 -10.00
C LYS A 274 15.50 -19.75 -10.09
N GLU A 275 16.26 -19.98 -9.04
CA GLU A 275 17.34 -20.97 -9.01
C GLU A 275 16.83 -22.38 -8.65
N GLY A 276 15.86 -22.47 -7.76
CA GLY A 276 15.33 -23.74 -7.23
C GLY A 276 14.13 -24.30 -7.99
N SER A 277 13.27 -23.43 -8.51
CA SER A 277 12.11 -23.82 -9.30
C SER A 277 12.49 -24.02 -10.76
N LYS A 278 12.09 -25.12 -11.38
CA LYS A 278 12.19 -25.35 -12.84
C LYS A 278 10.99 -24.82 -13.61
N ALA A 279 10.02 -24.22 -12.94
CA ALA A 279 8.75 -23.83 -13.52
C ALA A 279 8.94 -22.95 -14.77
N ILE A 280 9.80 -21.95 -14.68
CA ILE A 280 10.09 -21.02 -15.78
C ILE A 280 10.78 -21.75 -16.94
N ASP A 281 11.76 -22.61 -16.69
CA ASP A 281 12.50 -23.31 -17.75
C ASP A 281 11.66 -24.37 -18.45
N ASP A 282 10.79 -25.04 -17.69
CA ASP A 282 9.83 -26.01 -18.25
C ASP A 282 8.76 -25.30 -19.11
N LEU A 283 8.26 -24.16 -18.68
CA LEU A 283 7.35 -23.33 -19.46
C LEU A 283 8.01 -22.87 -20.77
N LYS A 284 9.26 -22.38 -20.70
CA LYS A 284 10.06 -22.05 -21.88
C LYS A 284 10.18 -23.22 -22.83
N THR A 285 10.51 -24.40 -22.31
CA THR A 285 10.71 -25.58 -23.12
C THR A 285 9.43 -25.96 -23.88
N ALA A 286 8.28 -25.88 -23.22
CA ALA A 286 6.97 -26.21 -23.78
C ALA A 286 6.45 -25.15 -24.77
N MET A 287 6.89 -23.89 -24.65
CA MET A 287 6.51 -22.81 -25.57
C MET A 287 6.95 -23.12 -27.00
N THR A 288 6.06 -22.95 -27.97
CA THR A 288 6.39 -23.02 -29.38
C THR A 288 6.38 -21.64 -30.02
N VAL A 289 7.36 -21.37 -30.89
CA VAL A 289 7.49 -20.08 -31.56
C VAL A 289 7.72 -20.32 -33.05
N THR A 290 6.88 -19.72 -33.90
CA THR A 290 7.01 -19.73 -35.33
C THR A 290 7.05 -18.30 -35.87
N LYS A 291 7.62 -18.11 -37.06
CA LYS A 291 7.60 -16.80 -37.72
C LYS A 291 6.20 -16.44 -38.17
N ASN A 292 5.83 -15.19 -38.00
CA ASN A 292 4.57 -14.61 -38.44
C ASN A 292 4.80 -13.41 -39.37
N ASP A 293 3.75 -12.86 -39.94
CA ASP A 293 3.80 -11.68 -40.76
C ASP A 293 4.32 -10.45 -40.00
N LYS A 294 4.94 -9.54 -40.75
CA LYS A 294 5.39 -8.27 -40.16
C LYS A 294 4.20 -7.35 -39.93
N LYS A 295 4.27 -6.57 -38.86
CA LYS A 295 3.31 -5.51 -38.53
C LYS A 295 4.02 -4.17 -38.41
N GLU A 296 3.35 -3.11 -38.82
CA GLU A 296 3.83 -1.74 -38.70
C GLU A 296 3.43 -1.16 -37.35
N PHE A 297 4.39 -0.51 -36.66
CA PHE A 297 4.19 0.19 -35.41
C PHE A 297 4.72 1.63 -35.54
N THR A 298 4.08 2.56 -34.85
CA THR A 298 4.59 3.92 -34.69
C THR A 298 5.44 3.99 -33.43
N ILE A 299 6.74 4.21 -33.59
CA ILE A 299 7.73 4.24 -32.51
C ILE A 299 8.51 5.54 -32.63
N ASP A 300 8.58 6.33 -31.58
CA ASP A 300 9.18 7.67 -31.59
C ASP A 300 8.62 8.56 -32.73
N GLY A 301 7.32 8.43 -33.02
CA GLY A 301 6.64 9.15 -34.08
C GLY A 301 6.98 8.69 -35.50
N GLN A 302 7.73 7.60 -35.67
CA GLN A 302 8.13 7.03 -36.95
C GLN A 302 7.52 5.65 -37.18
N SER A 303 7.14 5.36 -38.41
CA SER A 303 6.66 4.04 -38.80
C SER A 303 7.83 3.04 -38.89
N GLU A 304 7.73 1.91 -38.19
CA GLU A 304 8.69 0.83 -38.20
C GLU A 304 8.00 -0.51 -38.50
N ASN A 305 8.47 -1.25 -39.53
CA ASN A 305 8.04 -2.61 -39.79
C ASN A 305 8.76 -3.62 -38.90
N CYS A 306 8.04 -4.18 -37.93
CA CYS A 306 8.55 -5.12 -36.95
C CYS A 306 8.35 -6.56 -37.37
N ARG A 307 9.27 -7.44 -36.95
CA ARG A 307 9.21 -8.89 -37.26
C ARG A 307 8.17 -9.55 -36.39
N GLY A 308 7.26 -10.32 -36.98
CA GLY A 308 6.23 -11.06 -36.27
C GLY A 308 6.66 -12.47 -35.89
N TYR A 309 6.19 -12.92 -34.75
CA TYR A 309 6.35 -14.27 -34.22
C TYR A 309 5.04 -14.72 -33.59
N HIS A 310 4.57 -15.91 -34.00
CA HIS A 310 3.42 -16.55 -33.37
C HIS A 310 3.91 -17.48 -32.28
N VAL A 311 3.41 -17.30 -31.07
CA VAL A 311 3.78 -18.02 -29.85
C VAL A 311 2.57 -18.80 -29.35
N THR A 312 2.77 -20.05 -28.97
CA THR A 312 1.75 -20.85 -28.29
C THR A 312 2.31 -21.37 -26.98
N LEU A 313 1.57 -21.15 -25.92
CA LEU A 313 1.77 -21.72 -24.59
C LEU A 313 0.65 -22.73 -24.34
N PRO A 314 0.94 -24.05 -24.40
CA PRO A 314 -0.06 -25.07 -24.19
C PRO A 314 -0.65 -25.02 -22.78
N LYS A 315 -1.96 -25.23 -22.64
CA LYS A 315 -2.67 -25.34 -21.36
C LYS A 315 -1.92 -26.18 -20.33
N ASP A 316 -1.51 -27.40 -20.72
CA ASP A 316 -0.81 -28.32 -19.83
C ASP A 316 0.52 -27.76 -19.30
N ALA A 317 1.20 -26.91 -20.09
CA ALA A 317 2.43 -26.25 -19.64
C ALA A 317 2.16 -25.14 -18.64
N LEU A 318 1.09 -24.39 -18.85
CA LEU A 318 0.64 -23.34 -17.90
C LEU A 318 0.21 -23.93 -16.57
N ILE A 319 -0.54 -25.04 -16.61
CA ILE A 319 -0.94 -25.76 -15.39
C ILE A 319 0.29 -26.33 -14.64
N ARG A 320 1.25 -26.94 -15.36
CA ARG A 320 2.49 -27.39 -14.73
C ARG A 320 3.27 -26.24 -14.11
N PHE A 321 3.36 -25.11 -14.81
CA PHE A 321 4.00 -23.90 -14.28
C PHE A 321 3.35 -23.46 -12.96
N ALA A 322 2.03 -23.36 -12.92
CA ALA A 322 1.29 -22.98 -11.71
C ALA A 322 1.52 -23.99 -10.55
N LYS A 323 1.44 -25.29 -10.83
CA LYS A 323 1.69 -26.35 -9.85
C LYS A 323 3.12 -26.31 -9.29
N THR A 324 4.12 -26.18 -10.16
CA THR A 324 5.52 -26.14 -9.73
C THR A 324 5.82 -24.85 -8.93
N THR A 325 5.21 -23.74 -9.31
CA THR A 325 5.30 -22.47 -8.56
C THR A 325 4.65 -22.60 -7.19
N ARG A 326 3.44 -23.16 -7.11
CA ARG A 326 2.75 -23.47 -5.86
C ARG A 326 3.62 -24.36 -4.95
N GLU A 327 4.11 -25.48 -5.49
CA GLU A 327 4.95 -26.41 -4.76
C GLU A 327 6.21 -25.74 -4.19
N PHE A 328 6.83 -24.84 -4.96
CA PHE A 328 7.99 -24.10 -4.49
C PHE A 328 7.64 -23.25 -3.26
N PHE A 329 6.64 -22.36 -3.37
CA PHE A 329 6.30 -21.43 -2.28
C PHE A 329 5.78 -22.15 -1.03
N LEU A 330 5.01 -23.21 -1.18
CA LEU A 330 4.51 -24.00 -0.05
C LEU A 330 5.62 -24.81 0.67
N ASN A 331 6.73 -25.11 -0.02
CA ASN A 331 7.84 -25.89 0.54
C ASN A 331 9.10 -25.05 0.83
N ASP A 332 9.11 -23.72 0.60
CA ASP A 332 10.25 -22.88 0.95
C ASP A 332 10.32 -22.72 2.48
N GLU A 333 11.26 -23.43 3.12
CA GLU A 333 11.43 -23.44 4.57
C GLU A 333 11.83 -22.06 5.12
N THR A 334 12.56 -21.24 4.35
CA THR A 334 12.92 -19.88 4.76
C THR A 334 11.68 -19.01 4.83
N LEU A 335 10.80 -19.06 3.82
CA LEU A 335 9.54 -18.33 3.83
C LEU A 335 8.65 -18.74 5.02
N LYS A 336 8.62 -20.04 5.34
CA LYS A 336 7.87 -20.52 6.53
C LYS A 336 8.44 -19.92 7.82
N GLN A 337 9.77 -19.90 7.97
CA GLN A 337 10.43 -19.32 9.13
C GLN A 337 10.19 -17.81 9.23
N ASP A 338 10.27 -17.08 8.10
CA ASP A 338 9.97 -15.65 8.05
C ASP A 338 8.52 -15.37 8.50
N VAL A 339 7.57 -16.20 8.08
CA VAL A 339 6.16 -16.09 8.49
C VAL A 339 5.98 -16.41 9.99
N VAL A 340 6.64 -17.43 10.53
CA VAL A 340 6.59 -17.72 11.99
C VAL A 340 7.09 -16.51 12.76
N ARG A 341 8.25 -15.99 12.41
CA ARG A 341 8.85 -14.82 13.05
C ARG A 341 7.93 -13.59 13.01
N TYR A 342 7.25 -13.38 11.89
CA TYR A 342 6.25 -12.32 11.77
C TYR A 342 5.04 -12.57 12.69
N LEU A 343 4.54 -13.81 12.75
CA LEU A 343 3.40 -14.20 13.59
C LEU A 343 3.73 -14.14 15.08
N GLU A 344 4.94 -14.50 15.48
CA GLU A 344 5.42 -14.35 16.87
C GLU A 344 5.34 -12.87 17.29
N LEU A 345 5.91 -11.97 16.50
CA LEU A 345 5.84 -10.53 16.78
C LEU A 345 4.41 -9.97 16.77
N ALA A 346 3.58 -10.41 15.83
CA ALA A 346 2.19 -9.95 15.73
C ALA A 346 1.30 -10.56 16.83
N GLY A 347 1.54 -11.82 17.19
CA GLY A 347 0.81 -12.55 18.22
C GLY A 347 1.08 -11.99 19.61
N ASP A 348 2.34 -11.72 19.91
CA ASP A 348 2.73 -11.14 21.19
C ASP A 348 2.17 -9.71 21.35
N ALA A 349 2.12 -8.92 20.27
CA ALA A 349 1.45 -7.62 20.29
C ALA A 349 -0.06 -7.72 20.61
N SER A 350 -0.74 -8.76 20.14
CA SER A 350 -2.17 -8.97 20.39
C SER A 350 -2.44 -9.52 21.79
N SER A 351 -1.55 -10.32 22.34
CA SER A 351 -1.67 -10.91 23.69
C SER A 351 -1.60 -9.86 24.80
N ILE A 352 -0.91 -8.75 24.56
CA ILE A 352 -0.78 -7.63 25.50
C ILE A 352 -2.15 -7.04 25.90
N TYR A 353 -3.11 -7.07 25.00
CA TYR A 353 -4.46 -6.50 25.21
C TYR A 353 -5.52 -7.53 25.59
N ALA A 354 -5.18 -8.81 25.74
CA ALA A 354 -6.12 -9.89 26.05
C ALA A 354 -6.30 -10.11 27.56
N ALA A 355 -6.61 -9.07 28.32
CA ALA A 355 -6.74 -9.13 29.77
C ALA A 355 -8.04 -9.73 30.30
N ASP A 356 -8.99 -10.03 29.47
CA ASP A 356 -10.15 -10.85 29.83
C ASP A 356 -9.86 -12.33 29.51
N GLY A 357 -9.02 -12.97 30.31
CA GLY A 357 -8.74 -14.40 30.58
C GLY A 357 -9.23 -15.54 29.67
N ASP A 358 -9.90 -15.26 28.58
CA ASP A 358 -10.39 -16.22 27.58
C ASP A 358 -9.62 -16.10 26.23
N GLY A 359 -8.61 -15.25 26.13
CA GLY A 359 -7.67 -15.27 25.01
C GLY A 359 -6.72 -16.45 25.20
N GLU A 360 -7.06 -17.62 24.69
CA GLU A 360 -6.08 -18.68 24.47
C GLU A 360 -4.96 -18.04 23.63
N SER A 361 -3.75 -17.94 24.21
CA SER A 361 -2.55 -17.62 23.45
C SER A 361 -2.44 -18.68 22.36
N VAL A 362 -2.79 -18.35 21.15
CA VAL A 362 -2.70 -19.30 20.05
C VAL A 362 -1.21 -19.49 19.77
N ASP A 363 -0.75 -20.75 19.89
CA ASP A 363 0.62 -21.13 19.59
C ASP A 363 0.99 -20.61 18.18
N PRO A 364 2.06 -19.81 18.04
CA PRO A 364 2.49 -19.29 16.73
C PRO A 364 2.69 -20.38 15.68
N GLU A 365 3.15 -21.58 16.09
CA GLU A 365 3.27 -22.73 15.19
C GLU A 365 1.89 -23.24 14.73
N GLU A 366 0.85 -23.15 15.58
CA GLU A 366 -0.51 -23.55 15.21
C GLU A 366 -1.16 -22.51 14.30
N GLN A 367 -0.98 -21.23 14.57
CA GLN A 367 -1.37 -20.13 13.66
C GLN A 367 -0.69 -20.23 12.30
N GLN A 368 0.61 -20.53 12.27
CA GLN A 368 1.32 -20.77 11.03
C GLN A 368 0.72 -21.91 10.24
N LYS A 369 0.43 -23.06 10.90
CA LYS A 369 -0.19 -24.22 10.23
C LYS A 369 -1.54 -23.86 9.63
N GLU A 370 -2.35 -23.09 10.36
CA GLU A 370 -3.66 -22.65 9.87
C GLU A 370 -3.52 -21.69 8.69
N LEU A 371 -2.63 -20.68 8.78
CA LEU A 371 -2.34 -19.75 7.68
C LEU A 371 -1.81 -20.49 6.45
N TRP A 372 -0.91 -21.46 6.65
CA TRP A 372 -0.37 -22.27 5.57
C TRP A 372 -1.43 -23.14 4.90
N ALA A 373 -2.33 -23.75 5.69
CA ALA A 373 -3.46 -24.51 5.16
C ALA A 373 -4.43 -23.63 4.36
N GLN A 374 -4.66 -22.38 4.79
CA GLN A 374 -5.45 -21.42 4.04
C GLN A 374 -4.74 -21.01 2.74
N ALA A 375 -3.44 -20.70 2.79
CA ALA A 375 -2.64 -20.40 1.61
C ALA A 375 -2.62 -21.57 0.61
N GLU A 376 -2.45 -22.80 1.12
CA GLU A 376 -2.54 -24.01 0.31
C GLU A 376 -3.90 -24.16 -0.37
N ALA A 377 -4.99 -23.97 0.37
CA ALA A 377 -6.34 -24.05 -0.17
C ALA A 377 -6.61 -22.99 -1.25
N VAL A 378 -6.12 -21.75 -1.05
CA VAL A 378 -6.24 -20.68 -2.06
C VAL A 378 -5.45 -21.03 -3.32
N LEU A 379 -4.22 -21.50 -3.18
CA LEU A 379 -3.39 -21.88 -4.31
C LEU A 379 -3.92 -23.15 -5.02
N ASP A 380 -4.49 -24.10 -4.28
CA ASP A 380 -5.15 -25.27 -4.86
C ASP A 380 -6.38 -24.89 -5.68
N ASN A 381 -7.23 -24.02 -5.12
CA ASN A 381 -8.39 -23.49 -5.84
C ASN A 381 -7.96 -22.75 -7.12
N LEU A 382 -6.89 -21.94 -7.04
CA LEU A 382 -6.37 -21.25 -8.22
C LEU A 382 -5.90 -22.22 -9.32
N VAL A 383 -5.15 -23.26 -8.93
CA VAL A 383 -4.69 -24.29 -9.86
C VAL A 383 -5.87 -25.08 -10.43
N GLU A 384 -6.84 -25.47 -9.61
CA GLU A 384 -8.05 -26.17 -10.05
C GLU A 384 -8.90 -25.32 -11.00
N GLU A 385 -9.06 -24.02 -10.70
CA GLU A 385 -9.72 -23.10 -11.61
C GLU A 385 -8.98 -23.00 -12.94
N MET A 386 -7.63 -22.87 -12.93
CA MET A 386 -6.83 -22.90 -14.15
C MET A 386 -7.01 -24.19 -14.94
N GLU A 387 -7.06 -25.35 -14.27
CA GLU A 387 -7.28 -26.66 -14.93
C GLU A 387 -8.64 -26.71 -15.64
N ASN A 388 -9.66 -26.16 -15.03
CA ASN A 388 -11.03 -26.21 -15.53
C ASN A 388 -11.34 -25.10 -16.55
N THR A 389 -10.69 -23.94 -16.44
CA THR A 389 -11.09 -22.73 -17.16
C THR A 389 -10.15 -22.33 -18.29
N ILE A 390 -8.82 -22.43 -18.12
CA ILE A 390 -7.88 -21.88 -19.09
C ILE A 390 -7.74 -22.79 -20.33
N GLY A 391 -7.64 -22.18 -21.52
CA GLY A 391 -7.25 -22.83 -22.77
C GLY A 391 -5.75 -22.70 -23.06
N ASP A 392 -5.35 -23.04 -24.29
CA ASP A 392 -4.03 -22.65 -24.78
C ASP A 392 -3.96 -21.13 -24.91
N VAL A 393 -2.81 -20.53 -24.54
CA VAL A 393 -2.58 -19.10 -24.76
C VAL A 393 -1.79 -18.92 -26.04
N THR A 394 -2.33 -18.14 -26.95
CA THR A 394 -1.65 -17.75 -28.18
C THR A 394 -1.28 -16.28 -28.15
N MET A 395 -0.12 -15.94 -28.70
CA MET A 395 0.35 -14.55 -28.79
C MET A 395 0.99 -14.30 -30.16
N ASP A 396 0.74 -13.12 -30.71
CA ASP A 396 1.52 -12.61 -31.84
C ASP A 396 2.45 -11.51 -31.32
N VAL A 397 3.74 -11.79 -31.29
CA VAL A 397 4.79 -10.93 -30.71
C VAL A 397 5.54 -10.24 -31.85
N TYR A 398 5.72 -8.93 -31.71
CA TYR A 398 6.37 -8.09 -32.71
C TYR A 398 7.66 -7.49 -32.16
N VAL A 399 8.76 -7.76 -32.89
CA VAL A 399 10.12 -7.40 -32.46
C VAL A 399 10.73 -6.41 -33.44
N ARG A 400 11.25 -5.31 -32.92
CA ARG A 400 11.96 -4.26 -33.66
C ARG A 400 13.27 -4.78 -34.27
N LYS A 401 13.89 -3.96 -35.13
CA LYS A 401 15.17 -4.30 -35.73
C LYS A 401 16.31 -4.38 -34.72
N ASP A 402 16.21 -3.59 -33.66
CA ASP A 402 17.19 -3.56 -32.53
C ASP A 402 16.99 -4.69 -31.50
N GLY A 403 15.99 -5.57 -31.71
CA GLY A 403 15.69 -6.69 -30.82
C GLY A 403 14.70 -6.36 -29.69
N LYS A 404 14.30 -5.10 -29.53
CA LYS A 404 13.34 -4.70 -28.49
C LYS A 404 11.91 -5.07 -28.87
N MET A 405 11.04 -5.15 -27.87
CA MET A 405 9.61 -5.33 -28.06
C MET A 405 8.99 -4.12 -28.77
N ALA A 406 8.18 -4.36 -29.79
CA ALA A 406 7.30 -3.34 -30.38
C ALA A 406 5.88 -3.44 -29.84
N GLY A 407 5.43 -4.67 -29.60
CA GLY A 407 4.12 -4.97 -29.07
C GLY A 407 3.80 -6.45 -29.18
N PHE A 408 2.68 -6.84 -28.62
CA PHE A 408 2.12 -8.18 -28.75
C PHE A 408 0.60 -8.13 -28.64
N SER A 409 -0.07 -9.06 -29.31
CA SER A 409 -1.47 -9.40 -29.04
C SER A 409 -1.53 -10.78 -28.40
N TYR A 410 -2.57 -11.04 -27.64
CA TYR A 410 -2.78 -12.34 -27.00
C TYR A 410 -4.25 -12.73 -27.04
N GLU A 411 -4.49 -14.02 -27.00
CA GLU A 411 -5.82 -14.60 -27.01
C GLU A 411 -5.81 -15.95 -26.26
N THR A 412 -6.85 -16.18 -25.47
CA THR A 412 -7.15 -17.47 -24.86
C THR A 412 -8.66 -17.61 -24.68
N ASP A 413 -9.17 -18.82 -24.88
CA ASP A 413 -10.53 -19.17 -24.50
C ASP A 413 -10.51 -19.83 -23.12
N ALA A 414 -11.53 -19.55 -22.33
CA ALA A 414 -11.73 -20.15 -21.01
C ALA A 414 -13.19 -20.60 -20.88
N THR A 415 -13.44 -21.58 -20.02
CA THR A 415 -14.80 -21.99 -19.66
C THR A 415 -15.03 -21.67 -18.19
N VAL A 416 -15.95 -20.79 -17.88
CA VAL A 416 -16.27 -20.35 -16.51
C VAL A 416 -17.74 -20.63 -16.24
N GLU A 417 -18.05 -21.45 -15.23
CA GLU A 417 -19.43 -21.84 -14.88
C GLU A 417 -20.24 -22.39 -16.07
N GLU A 418 -19.60 -23.21 -16.91
CA GLU A 418 -20.16 -23.79 -18.15
C GLU A 418 -20.36 -22.79 -19.31
N GLU A 419 -19.97 -21.53 -19.16
CA GLU A 419 -19.99 -20.52 -20.22
C GLU A 419 -18.60 -20.35 -20.84
N ASN A 420 -18.58 -20.19 -22.17
CA ASN A 420 -17.34 -19.87 -22.86
C ASN A 420 -17.06 -18.37 -22.76
N VAL A 421 -15.88 -18.04 -22.27
CA VAL A 421 -15.39 -16.66 -22.16
C VAL A 421 -14.10 -16.55 -22.96
N ARG A 422 -13.99 -15.52 -23.78
CA ARG A 422 -12.80 -15.23 -24.57
C ARG A 422 -12.05 -14.05 -23.98
N PHE A 423 -10.76 -14.24 -23.73
CA PHE A 423 -9.83 -13.18 -23.30
C PHE A 423 -8.93 -12.85 -24.47
N TYR A 424 -8.90 -11.60 -24.86
CA TYR A 424 -8.01 -11.15 -25.93
C TYR A 424 -7.62 -9.70 -25.75
N GLY A 425 -6.46 -9.34 -26.29
CA GLY A 425 -5.98 -7.97 -26.17
C GLY A 425 -4.68 -7.74 -26.89
N ASP A 426 -4.19 -6.53 -26.74
CA ASP A 426 -2.92 -6.14 -27.30
C ASP A 426 -2.20 -5.14 -26.40
N VAL A 427 -0.88 -5.12 -26.54
CA VAL A 427 0.02 -4.16 -25.90
C VAL A 427 0.98 -3.64 -26.96
N SER A 428 1.19 -2.33 -26.99
CA SER A 428 2.16 -1.69 -27.89
C SER A 428 3.06 -0.71 -27.13
N PHE A 429 4.29 -0.61 -27.58
CA PHE A 429 5.32 0.26 -27.02
C PHE A 429 5.69 1.33 -28.01
N GLY A 430 5.33 2.58 -27.71
CA GLY A 430 5.49 3.73 -28.61
C GLY A 430 6.89 4.36 -28.62
N GLY A 431 7.85 3.80 -27.88
CA GLY A 431 9.19 4.38 -27.72
C GLY A 431 9.23 5.44 -26.61
N GLY A 432 10.11 6.42 -26.74
CA GLY A 432 10.36 7.47 -25.76
C GLY A 432 11.67 7.27 -24.99
N TYR A 433 11.80 7.83 -23.79
CA TYR A 433 13.03 7.77 -23.02
C TYR A 433 13.35 6.36 -22.47
N ASN A 434 12.37 5.48 -22.32
CA ASN A 434 12.54 4.06 -22.04
C ASN A 434 11.38 3.24 -22.62
N MET A 435 11.42 1.92 -22.45
CA MET A 435 10.42 1.02 -23.01
C MET A 435 9.00 1.24 -22.44
N LEU A 436 8.90 1.72 -21.21
CA LEU A 436 7.64 1.92 -20.50
C LEU A 436 7.16 3.38 -20.50
N SER A 437 7.85 4.28 -21.23
CA SER A 437 7.44 5.69 -21.27
C SER A 437 6.15 5.90 -22.08
N ASN A 438 5.99 5.16 -23.19
CA ASN A 438 4.79 5.22 -24.01
C ASN A 438 4.28 3.79 -24.23
N VAL A 439 3.18 3.47 -23.56
CA VAL A 439 2.56 2.14 -23.58
C VAL A 439 1.07 2.29 -23.77
N ASN A 440 0.52 1.54 -24.73
CA ASN A 440 -0.91 1.37 -24.90
C ASN A 440 -1.22 -0.10 -24.80
N GLY A 441 -2.20 -0.48 -23.98
CA GLY A 441 -2.61 -1.87 -23.82
C GLY A 441 -4.08 -2.00 -23.50
N ALA A 442 -4.68 -3.08 -23.95
CA ALA A 442 -6.06 -3.42 -23.65
C ALA A 442 -6.21 -4.93 -23.41
N LEU A 443 -7.07 -5.26 -22.46
CA LEU A 443 -7.61 -6.59 -22.22
C LEU A 443 -9.12 -6.54 -22.43
N ASN A 444 -9.63 -7.35 -23.33
CA ASN A 444 -11.04 -7.53 -23.56
C ASN A 444 -11.48 -8.90 -23.07
N ILE A 445 -12.63 -8.94 -22.45
CA ILE A 445 -13.27 -10.12 -21.90
C ILE A 445 -14.64 -10.19 -22.51
N GLU A 446 -14.85 -11.18 -23.35
CA GLU A 446 -16.08 -11.38 -24.12
C GLU A 446 -16.78 -12.63 -23.60
N ASP A 447 -18.01 -12.49 -23.12
CA ASP A 447 -18.82 -13.61 -22.66
C ASP A 447 -19.53 -14.33 -23.81
N SER A 448 -20.27 -15.41 -23.48
CA SER A 448 -21.03 -16.22 -24.45
C SER A 448 -22.14 -15.45 -25.17
N ASP A 449 -22.62 -14.35 -24.56
CA ASP A 449 -23.68 -13.48 -25.13
C ASP A 449 -23.10 -12.35 -26.00
N GLY A 450 -21.77 -12.25 -26.07
CA GLY A 450 -21.04 -11.23 -26.82
C GLY A 450 -20.94 -9.89 -26.09
N GLN A 451 -21.18 -9.85 -24.78
CA GLN A 451 -20.92 -8.67 -23.97
C GLN A 451 -19.40 -8.56 -23.71
N ILE A 452 -18.86 -7.35 -23.83
CA ILE A 452 -17.43 -7.11 -23.70
C ILE A 452 -17.17 -6.17 -22.53
N ILE A 453 -16.27 -6.60 -21.64
CA ILE A 453 -15.63 -5.70 -20.65
C ILE A 453 -14.21 -5.45 -21.12
N THR A 454 -13.83 -4.18 -21.19
CA THR A 454 -12.48 -3.75 -21.58
C THR A 454 -11.78 -3.11 -20.39
N VAL A 455 -10.58 -3.60 -20.09
CA VAL A 455 -9.62 -2.93 -19.21
C VAL A 455 -8.49 -2.40 -20.09
N SER A 456 -8.25 -1.09 -20.09
CA SER A 456 -7.16 -0.51 -20.88
C SER A 456 -6.25 0.37 -20.06
N LEU A 457 -5.01 0.47 -20.50
CA LEU A 457 -3.97 1.32 -19.96
C LEU A 457 -3.32 2.11 -21.09
N ASP A 458 -3.45 3.43 -21.05
CA ASP A 458 -2.73 4.35 -21.92
C ASP A 458 -1.73 5.12 -21.07
N LYS A 459 -0.45 4.98 -21.39
CA LYS A 459 0.62 5.73 -20.75
C LYS A 459 1.41 6.49 -21.80
N THR A 460 1.60 7.78 -21.56
CA THR A 460 2.49 8.63 -22.34
C THR A 460 3.46 9.34 -21.42
N GLY A 461 4.72 9.46 -21.82
CA GLY A 461 5.75 10.14 -21.06
C GLY A 461 6.78 10.79 -21.96
N ALA A 462 7.17 12.01 -21.61
CA ALA A 462 8.19 12.78 -22.28
C ALA A 462 9.26 13.21 -21.27
N TYR A 463 10.52 13.14 -21.66
CA TYR A 463 11.64 13.62 -20.88
C TYR A 463 12.60 14.37 -21.80
N GLU A 464 12.84 15.63 -21.47
CA GLU A 464 13.85 16.47 -22.12
C GLU A 464 14.92 16.82 -21.08
N ALA A 465 16.10 16.20 -21.22
CA ALA A 465 17.19 16.33 -20.25
C ALA A 465 17.51 17.79 -19.93
N GLY A 466 17.54 18.13 -18.64
CA GLY A 466 17.78 19.47 -18.14
C GLY A 466 16.66 20.50 -18.39
N LYS A 467 15.47 20.07 -18.88
CA LYS A 467 14.34 20.96 -19.12
C LYS A 467 13.07 20.52 -18.42
N SER A 468 12.53 19.33 -18.77
CA SER A 468 11.26 18.91 -18.25
C SER A 468 11.09 17.39 -18.24
N TRP A 469 10.22 16.92 -17.36
CA TRP A 469 9.70 15.55 -17.33
C TRP A 469 8.20 15.61 -17.14
N SER A 470 7.45 15.00 -18.07
CA SER A 470 6.00 14.95 -18.00
C SER A 470 5.49 13.54 -18.32
N GLY A 471 4.27 13.26 -17.89
CA GLY A 471 3.62 11.98 -18.18
C GLY A 471 2.15 11.96 -17.83
N GLN A 472 1.43 11.10 -18.56
CA GLN A 472 0.03 10.81 -18.29
C GLN A 472 -0.16 9.30 -18.25
N VAL A 473 -0.99 8.85 -17.32
CA VAL A 473 -1.48 7.47 -17.25
C VAL A 473 -3.00 7.52 -17.20
N ILE A 474 -3.64 6.80 -18.12
CA ILE A 474 -5.09 6.63 -18.15
C ILE A 474 -5.38 5.13 -18.05
N ALA A 475 -5.93 4.70 -16.91
CA ALA A 475 -6.49 3.36 -16.76
C ALA A 475 -8.02 3.45 -16.95
N THR A 476 -8.58 2.59 -17.78
CA THR A 476 -10.02 2.57 -18.09
C THR A 476 -10.58 1.19 -17.82
N LEU A 477 -11.71 1.13 -17.13
CA LEU A 477 -12.61 -0.02 -17.07
C LEU A 477 -13.90 0.36 -17.78
N GLN A 478 -14.25 -0.37 -18.81
CA GLN A 478 -15.43 -0.08 -19.62
C GLN A 478 -16.26 -1.35 -19.84
N GLY A 479 -17.54 -1.30 -19.48
CA GLY A 479 -18.59 -2.23 -19.86
C GLY A 479 -19.52 -1.60 -20.88
N ASP A 480 -20.71 -2.22 -21.08
CA ASP A 480 -21.69 -1.78 -22.08
C ASP A 480 -22.25 -0.37 -21.80
N GLU A 481 -22.53 -0.05 -20.53
CA GLU A 481 -23.17 1.21 -20.15
C GLU A 481 -22.30 2.06 -19.22
N GLU A 482 -21.23 1.49 -18.64
CA GLU A 482 -20.43 2.13 -17.62
C GLU A 482 -18.97 2.24 -18.04
N LYS A 483 -18.39 3.41 -17.81
CA LYS A 483 -16.98 3.68 -18.03
C LYS A 483 -16.38 4.37 -16.82
N TYR A 484 -15.40 3.73 -16.22
CA TYR A 484 -14.60 4.28 -15.14
C TYR A 484 -13.20 4.57 -15.64
N GLN A 485 -12.67 5.74 -15.27
CA GLN A 485 -11.31 6.13 -15.62
C GLN A 485 -10.56 6.65 -14.41
N PHE A 486 -9.32 6.22 -14.28
CA PHE A 486 -8.32 6.77 -13.42
C PHE A 486 -7.31 7.50 -14.31
N ILE A 487 -7.14 8.80 -14.11
CA ILE A 487 -6.26 9.63 -14.90
C ILE A 487 -5.23 10.24 -13.96
N LEU A 488 -3.96 10.00 -14.23
CA LEU A 488 -2.83 10.62 -13.53
C LEU A 488 -2.03 11.43 -14.55
N ASP A 489 -1.96 12.72 -14.35
CA ASP A 489 -1.13 13.65 -15.09
C ASP A 489 0.00 14.17 -14.20
N GLY A 490 1.21 14.30 -14.74
CA GLY A 490 2.34 14.89 -14.05
C GLY A 490 3.21 15.72 -14.99
N ASP A 491 3.61 16.89 -14.53
CA ASP A 491 4.57 17.79 -15.20
C ASP A 491 5.58 18.31 -14.18
N TYR A 492 6.85 18.31 -14.56
CA TYR A 492 7.94 18.85 -13.79
C TYR A 492 8.90 19.66 -14.68
N GLN A 493 9.12 20.91 -14.34
CA GLN A 493 10.03 21.82 -15.03
C GLN A 493 11.37 21.88 -14.28
N ILE A 494 12.43 21.31 -14.86
CA ILE A 494 13.75 21.22 -14.20
C ILE A 494 14.40 22.59 -13.99
N ALA A 495 14.06 23.57 -14.84
CA ALA A 495 14.72 24.88 -14.84
C ALA A 495 14.39 25.72 -13.60
N ASP A 496 13.18 25.63 -13.09
CA ASP A 496 12.67 26.40 -11.95
C ASP A 496 12.10 25.51 -10.82
N GLY A 497 12.16 24.19 -11.02
CA GLY A 497 11.68 23.21 -10.05
C GLY A 497 10.16 23.09 -9.97
N SER A 498 9.38 23.84 -10.75
CA SER A 498 7.92 23.81 -10.67
C SER A 498 7.35 22.46 -11.08
N TYR A 499 6.30 22.03 -10.38
CA TYR A 499 5.57 20.79 -10.68
C TYR A 499 4.07 20.97 -10.56
N GLU A 500 3.34 20.16 -11.34
CA GLU A 500 1.91 19.94 -11.19
C GLU A 500 1.65 18.43 -11.32
N VAL A 501 0.88 17.86 -10.38
CA VAL A 501 0.40 16.49 -10.43
C VAL A 501 -1.10 16.50 -10.21
N LYS A 502 -1.85 15.87 -11.10
CA LYS A 502 -3.29 15.70 -11.00
C LYS A 502 -3.68 14.26 -11.12
N LEU A 503 -4.50 13.80 -10.17
CA LEU A 503 -5.20 12.54 -10.21
C LEU A 503 -6.69 12.83 -10.33
N ASP A 504 -7.39 12.16 -11.27
CA ASP A 504 -8.82 12.35 -11.52
C ASP A 504 -9.49 10.98 -11.67
N LEU A 505 -10.52 10.75 -10.85
CA LEU A 505 -11.37 9.58 -10.90
C LEU A 505 -12.67 9.98 -11.60
N GLN A 506 -12.96 9.35 -12.74
CA GLN A 506 -14.12 9.67 -13.54
C GLN A 506 -15.06 8.49 -13.68
N SER A 507 -16.36 8.78 -13.69
CA SER A 507 -17.41 7.86 -14.09
C SER A 507 -18.19 8.46 -15.25
N ASN A 508 -18.27 7.75 -16.38
CA ASN A 508 -18.94 8.18 -17.62
C ASN A 508 -18.49 9.58 -18.10
N GLY A 509 -17.19 9.88 -17.92
CA GLY A 509 -16.58 11.17 -18.31
C GLY A 509 -16.84 12.33 -17.35
N ALA A 510 -17.49 12.10 -16.22
CA ALA A 510 -17.68 13.08 -15.17
C ALA A 510 -16.71 12.80 -14.01
N SER A 511 -15.96 13.81 -13.56
CA SER A 511 -15.09 13.69 -12.38
C SER A 511 -15.92 13.43 -11.12
N GLN A 512 -15.54 12.38 -10.38
CA GLN A 512 -16.13 12.02 -9.10
C GLN A 512 -15.27 12.48 -7.93
N ALA A 513 -13.96 12.37 -8.10
CA ALA A 513 -12.96 12.86 -7.16
C ALA A 513 -11.69 13.27 -7.90
N SER A 514 -11.02 14.30 -7.43
CA SER A 514 -9.72 14.69 -7.96
C SER A 514 -8.79 15.14 -6.83
N LEU A 515 -7.50 14.84 -7.01
CA LEU A 515 -6.41 15.34 -6.19
C LEU A 515 -5.47 16.12 -7.10
N THR A 516 -5.23 17.40 -6.76
CA THR A 516 -4.28 18.24 -7.48
C THR A 516 -3.21 18.72 -6.51
N ALA A 517 -1.95 18.53 -6.86
CA ALA A 517 -0.82 19.05 -6.13
C ALA A 517 0.03 19.91 -7.07
N ASN A 518 0.41 21.11 -6.62
CA ASN A 518 1.34 21.97 -7.34
C ASN A 518 2.29 22.66 -6.36
N GLY A 519 3.43 23.07 -6.87
CA GLY A 519 4.47 23.71 -6.08
C GLY A 519 5.82 23.70 -6.79
N ALA A 520 6.90 23.69 -6.01
CA ALA A 520 8.25 23.65 -6.56
C ALA A 520 9.19 22.79 -5.73
N VAL A 521 10.16 22.14 -6.38
CA VAL A 521 11.35 21.60 -5.74
C VAL A 521 12.31 22.79 -5.57
N SER A 522 12.34 23.36 -4.37
CA SER A 522 13.06 24.61 -4.09
C SER A 522 14.56 24.39 -3.88
N GLU A 523 14.93 23.23 -3.35
CA GLU A 523 16.32 22.83 -3.18
C GLU A 523 16.51 21.38 -3.60
N LEU A 524 17.54 21.11 -4.39
CA LEU A 524 17.87 19.80 -4.88
C LEU A 524 19.39 19.59 -4.95
N SER A 525 19.91 18.67 -4.15
CA SER A 525 21.23 18.08 -4.31
C SER A 525 21.03 16.61 -4.68
N LYS A 526 21.32 16.27 -5.94
CA LYS A 526 21.02 14.95 -6.50
C LYS A 526 21.58 13.81 -5.66
N GLY A 527 20.69 12.96 -5.15
CA GLY A 527 21.03 11.80 -4.32
C GLY A 527 21.40 12.11 -2.87
N GLU A 528 21.40 13.38 -2.47
CA GLU A 528 21.75 13.84 -1.12
C GLU A 528 20.58 14.51 -0.42
N SER A 529 19.93 15.49 -1.07
CA SER A 529 18.85 16.22 -0.46
C SER A 529 17.79 16.65 -1.46
N VAL A 530 16.56 16.79 -0.98
CA VAL A 530 15.43 17.36 -1.72
C VAL A 530 14.55 18.14 -0.77
N HIS A 531 14.13 19.34 -1.20
CA HIS A 531 13.10 20.13 -0.56
C HIS A 531 12.00 20.45 -1.57
N ILE A 532 10.77 20.11 -1.22
CA ILE A 532 9.57 20.26 -2.06
C ILE A 532 8.61 21.20 -1.34
N ASP A 533 8.40 22.37 -1.89
CA ASP A 533 7.34 23.27 -1.45
C ASP A 533 6.05 22.91 -2.18
N MET A 534 4.96 22.81 -1.43
CA MET A 534 3.63 22.48 -1.90
C MET A 534 2.75 23.71 -1.72
N ASP A 535 2.53 24.45 -2.82
CA ASP A 535 1.69 25.65 -2.81
C ASP A 535 0.22 25.30 -2.58
N SER A 536 -0.23 24.18 -3.17
CA SER A 536 -1.57 23.65 -3.02
C SER A 536 -1.57 22.13 -3.15
N LEU A 537 -2.24 21.47 -2.21
CA LEU A 537 -2.69 20.08 -2.29
C LEU A 537 -4.20 20.08 -2.10
N ARG A 538 -4.95 19.98 -3.19
CA ARG A 538 -6.41 20.08 -3.19
C ARG A 538 -7.06 18.75 -3.50
N LEU A 539 -7.83 18.26 -2.54
CA LEU A 539 -8.75 17.14 -2.73
C LEU A 539 -10.16 17.67 -2.97
N GLU A 540 -10.75 17.33 -4.10
CA GLU A 540 -12.10 17.72 -4.48
C GLU A 540 -12.95 16.48 -4.79
N THR A 541 -14.18 16.45 -4.31
CA THR A 541 -15.15 15.38 -4.56
C THR A 541 -16.45 15.95 -5.09
N THR A 542 -17.08 15.27 -6.03
CA THR A 542 -18.39 15.64 -6.57
C THR A 542 -19.48 14.91 -5.78
N LEU A 543 -20.36 15.67 -5.14
CA LEU A 543 -21.47 15.14 -4.38
C LEU A 543 -22.61 14.65 -5.29
N LEU A 544 -23.48 13.78 -4.79
CA LEU A 544 -24.62 13.21 -5.54
C LEU A 544 -25.57 14.27 -6.13
N ASN A 545 -25.62 15.48 -5.56
CA ASN A 545 -26.42 16.59 -6.06
C ASN A 545 -25.72 17.41 -7.17
N GLY A 546 -24.51 17.00 -7.58
CA GLY A 546 -23.70 17.66 -8.60
C GLY A 546 -22.92 18.91 -8.10
N SER A 547 -22.96 19.21 -6.79
CA SER A 547 -22.07 20.21 -6.20
C SER A 547 -20.71 19.59 -5.87
N SER A 548 -19.64 20.36 -5.89
CA SER A 548 -18.33 19.90 -5.42
C SER A 548 -18.07 20.34 -3.98
N SER A 549 -17.31 19.51 -3.28
CA SER A 549 -16.75 19.80 -1.96
C SER A 549 -15.24 19.59 -2.02
N TYR A 550 -14.49 20.50 -1.38
CA TYR A 550 -13.03 20.37 -1.38
C TYR A 550 -12.42 20.71 -0.02
N VAL A 551 -11.22 20.19 0.16
CA VAL A 551 -10.27 20.62 1.19
C VAL A 551 -8.93 20.89 0.51
N GLU A 552 -8.24 21.93 0.96
CA GLU A 552 -6.96 22.37 0.40
C GLU A 552 -5.93 22.59 1.50
N PHE A 553 -4.73 22.13 1.24
CA PHE A 553 -3.57 22.26 2.11
C PHE A 553 -2.43 22.94 1.35
N ALA A 554 -1.52 23.57 2.09
CA ALA A 554 -0.19 23.92 1.63
C ALA A 554 0.85 23.41 2.62
N GLY A 555 2.09 23.28 2.19
CA GLY A 555 3.12 22.76 3.08
C GLY A 555 4.44 22.49 2.40
N SER A 556 5.25 21.66 3.02
CA SER A 556 6.54 21.24 2.48
C SER A 556 6.89 19.81 2.86
N TYR A 557 7.80 19.23 2.09
CA TYR A 557 8.44 17.94 2.39
C TYR A 557 9.93 18.05 2.11
N TYR A 558 10.77 17.49 2.99
CA TYR A 558 12.20 17.48 2.76
C TYR A 558 12.88 16.19 3.22
N VAL A 559 14.01 15.90 2.57
CA VAL A 559 14.98 14.87 2.94
C VAL A 559 16.36 15.51 2.89
N ASN A 560 17.11 15.41 3.98
CA ASN A 560 18.47 15.93 4.10
C ASN A 560 19.38 14.91 4.77
N PRO A 561 20.68 14.92 4.51
CA PRO A 561 21.65 14.30 5.41
C PRO A 561 21.51 14.91 6.81
N LEU A 562 21.76 14.13 7.84
CA LEU A 562 21.79 14.65 9.21
C LEU A 562 23.07 15.49 9.38
N GLU A 563 22.90 16.78 9.69
CA GLU A 563 24.04 17.70 9.90
C GLU A 563 24.42 17.84 11.39
N ASP A 564 23.39 17.84 12.27
CA ASP A 564 23.57 18.10 13.69
C ASP A 564 23.39 16.83 14.53
N GLU A 565 24.10 16.75 15.65
CA GLU A 565 23.90 15.70 16.65
C GLU A 565 22.44 15.72 17.18
N ILE A 566 21.82 14.54 17.29
CA ILE A 566 20.47 14.42 17.84
C ILE A 566 20.53 14.64 19.36
N ALA A 567 19.94 15.74 19.80
CA ALA A 567 19.82 16.07 21.21
C ALA A 567 18.63 15.35 21.85
N GLN A 568 18.76 15.02 23.13
CA GLN A 568 17.64 14.54 23.92
C GLN A 568 16.60 15.66 24.15
N PRO A 569 15.31 15.33 24.30
CA PRO A 569 14.28 16.31 24.67
C PRO A 569 14.61 17.01 26.00
N ASP A 570 14.24 18.28 26.09
CA ASP A 570 14.36 19.04 27.29
C ASP A 570 13.24 18.70 28.29
N GLY A 571 13.53 18.67 29.59
CA GLY A 571 12.52 18.48 30.62
C GLY A 571 13.09 17.92 31.92
N VAL A 572 12.23 17.86 32.95
CA VAL A 572 12.57 17.19 34.19
C VAL A 572 12.31 15.69 34.01
N PRO A 573 13.33 14.82 34.13
CA PRO A 573 13.13 13.39 33.98
C PRO A 573 12.02 12.84 34.86
N PHE A 574 11.15 12.03 34.27
CA PHE A 574 10.08 11.29 34.89
C PHE A 574 10.18 9.84 34.44
N ASP A 575 10.72 9.00 35.31
CA ASP A 575 10.82 7.57 35.02
C ASP A 575 9.43 6.93 35.13
N VAL A 576 8.92 6.44 34.00
CA VAL A 576 7.55 5.90 33.91
C VAL A 576 7.37 4.62 34.72
N LEU A 577 8.42 3.87 35.00
CA LEU A 577 8.33 2.62 35.75
C LEU A 577 8.66 2.81 37.26
N ALA A 578 9.56 3.73 37.58
CA ALA A 578 9.98 3.96 38.96
C ALA A 578 9.13 4.99 39.72
N SER A 579 8.28 5.77 39.02
CA SER A 579 7.48 6.84 39.63
C SER A 579 6.31 6.31 40.46
N SER A 580 5.99 7.02 41.55
CA SER A 580 4.90 6.70 42.45
C SER A 580 3.54 7.20 41.96
N GLU A 581 2.45 6.73 42.58
CA GLU A 581 1.08 7.23 42.30
C GLU A 581 0.98 8.75 42.51
N GLU A 582 1.67 9.30 43.52
CA GLU A 582 1.66 10.75 43.80
C GLU A 582 2.33 11.53 42.66
N ASP A 583 3.43 11.02 42.10
CA ASP A 583 4.12 11.64 40.97
C ASP A 583 3.24 11.63 39.71
N TYR A 584 2.57 10.52 39.45
CA TYR A 584 1.60 10.41 38.34
C TYR A 584 0.42 11.36 38.49
N ASN A 585 -0.14 11.50 39.68
CA ASN A 585 -1.23 12.42 39.97
C ASN A 585 -0.82 13.89 39.79
N GLN A 586 0.41 14.25 40.11
CA GLN A 586 0.95 15.59 39.85
C GLN A 586 1.05 15.86 38.34
N VAL A 587 1.62 14.93 37.58
CA VAL A 587 1.75 15.04 36.13
C VAL A 587 0.38 15.11 35.45
N THR A 588 -0.56 14.27 35.85
CA THR A 588 -1.94 14.26 35.30
C THR A 588 -2.63 15.61 35.57
N THR A 589 -2.43 16.21 36.76
CA THR A 589 -2.99 17.52 37.08
C THR A 589 -2.38 18.62 36.22
N GLU A 590 -1.06 18.60 36.00
CA GLU A 590 -0.34 19.52 35.12
C GLU A 590 -0.84 19.41 33.68
N ILE A 591 -0.87 18.18 33.13
CA ILE A 591 -1.34 17.91 31.76
C ILE A 591 -2.79 18.38 31.57
N THR A 592 -3.68 18.06 32.51
CA THR A 592 -5.11 18.45 32.43
C THR A 592 -5.27 19.96 32.44
N GLY A 593 -4.52 20.65 33.28
CA GLY A 593 -4.55 22.11 33.36
C GLY A 593 -4.06 22.79 32.08
N ASN A 594 -2.95 22.29 31.51
CA ASN A 594 -2.37 22.84 30.31
C ASN A 594 -3.20 22.50 29.06
N LEU A 595 -3.76 21.29 28.97
CA LEU A 595 -4.68 20.91 27.91
C LEU A 595 -5.91 21.84 27.85
N PHE A 596 -6.48 22.17 29.03
CA PHE A 596 -7.58 23.12 29.10
C PHE A 596 -7.17 24.53 28.63
N ALA A 597 -5.94 24.98 28.93
CA ALA A 597 -5.42 26.25 28.45
C ALA A 597 -5.23 26.26 26.90
N ILE A 598 -4.79 25.14 26.31
CA ILE A 598 -4.68 24.97 24.86
C ILE A 598 -6.08 25.03 24.22
N LEU A 599 -7.06 24.30 24.76
CA LEU A 599 -8.42 24.31 24.26
C LEU A 599 -9.05 25.72 24.27
N LEU A 600 -8.80 26.50 25.32
CA LEU A 600 -9.26 27.89 25.38
C LEU A 600 -8.60 28.78 24.31
N LYS A 601 -7.33 28.53 23.97
CA LYS A 601 -6.67 29.24 22.85
C LYS A 601 -7.30 28.94 21.50
N VAL A 602 -7.69 27.68 21.26
CA VAL A 602 -8.33 27.26 20.00
C VAL A 602 -9.75 27.82 19.87
N MET A 603 -10.46 28.00 21.01
CA MET A 603 -11.84 28.50 21.04
C MET A 603 -11.95 30.03 21.06
N SER A 604 -10.86 30.77 21.29
CA SER A 604 -10.83 32.23 21.35
C SER A 604 -10.48 32.87 20.01
#